data_45e3824e9213f6865031fba114bd3b20
#
_entry.id   45e3824e9213f6865031fba114bd3b20
#
_cell.length_a   1.000
_cell.length_b   1.000
_cell.length_c   1.000
_cell.angle_alpha   90.00
_cell.angle_beta   90.00
_cell.angle_gamma   90.00
#
_symmetry.space_group_name_H-M   'P 1'
#
loop_
_entity.id
_entity.type
_entity.pdbx_description
1 polymer ?
#
loop_
_entity_poly.entity_id
_entity_poly.type
_entity_poly.pdbx_seq_one_letter_code
_entity_poly.pdbx_strand_id
1 'polypeptide(L)'
;MKKLASILLFTFLLSSDYSDKYYKSMDRALDLFNSSKTEQDYIKASNYFYRISQAMQIDWLSSYYYALCNTRISMFQDDNDIKEIYLDKAFDIIAPFDTLSTDSLIHSEIHTLKALIYIGKIFINPMVNGMKYGPMSGKSIEKAIRFYSTNPRPYFLDGQSKYYTPSAFGGGIDKAVPILEKSVEYYDKFEAKKYWPDWGREDCQILYTKALNEKE
;
A
#
# COMPACT_ATOMS: atom_id res chain seq x y z
N MET A 1 -4.71 -46.21 20.19
CA MET A 1 -5.03 -44.86 20.69
C MET A 1 -3.79 -44.01 20.99
N LYS A 2 -2.68 -44.55 21.56
CA LYS A 2 -1.46 -43.76 21.88
C LYS A 2 -0.73 -43.15 20.63
N LYS A 3 -0.80 -43.75 19.44
CA LYS A 3 -0.13 -43.28 18.25
C LYS A 3 -0.84 -42.06 17.58
N LEU A 4 -2.18 -41.92 17.71
CA LEU A 4 -2.89 -40.76 17.19
C LEU A 4 -2.64 -39.48 18.01
N ALA A 5 -2.50 -39.60 19.33
CA ALA A 5 -2.21 -38.45 20.19
C ALA A 5 -0.81 -37.87 19.92
N SER A 6 0.18 -38.74 19.57
CA SER A 6 1.54 -38.31 19.25
C SER A 6 1.64 -37.54 17.92
N ILE A 7 0.83 -37.90 16.93
CA ILE A 7 0.78 -37.22 15.62
C ILE A 7 0.13 -35.84 15.77
N LEU A 8 -0.97 -35.74 16.53
CA LEU A 8 -1.63 -34.46 16.80
C LEU A 8 -0.75 -33.48 17.59
N LEU A 9 0.00 -33.95 18.56
CA LEU A 9 0.93 -33.12 19.35
C LEU A 9 2.08 -32.59 18.47
N PHE A 10 2.60 -33.45 17.58
CA PHE A 10 3.70 -33.07 16.68
C PHE A 10 3.27 -32.03 15.63
N THR A 11 2.06 -32.16 15.08
CA THR A 11 1.51 -31.15 14.14
C THR A 11 1.24 -29.81 14.82
N PHE A 12 0.81 -29.81 16.09
CA PHE A 12 0.58 -28.56 16.85
C PHE A 12 1.90 -27.86 17.18
N LEU A 13 2.96 -28.58 17.53
CA LEU A 13 4.29 -28.00 17.78
C LEU A 13 4.91 -27.42 16.50
N LEU A 14 4.77 -28.08 15.37
CA LEU A 14 5.23 -27.55 14.07
C LEU A 14 4.47 -26.28 13.66
N SER A 15 3.17 -26.22 13.92
CA SER A 15 2.38 -25.03 13.59
C SER A 15 2.73 -23.82 14.47
N SER A 16 3.05 -24.02 15.75
CA SER A 16 3.47 -22.96 16.65
C SER A 16 4.85 -22.41 16.29
N ASP A 17 5.83 -23.26 15.98
CA ASP A 17 7.18 -22.85 15.56
C ASP A 17 7.14 -22.11 14.22
N TYR A 18 6.26 -22.51 13.30
CA TYR A 18 6.07 -21.83 12.03
C TYR A 18 5.44 -20.44 12.21
N SER A 19 4.47 -20.32 13.11
CA SER A 19 3.87 -19.05 13.49
C SER A 19 4.90 -18.08 14.10
N ASP A 20 5.74 -18.55 15.02
CA ASP A 20 6.78 -17.74 15.66
C ASP A 20 7.83 -17.24 14.65
N LYS A 21 8.23 -18.08 13.70
CA LYS A 21 9.15 -17.70 12.63
C LYS A 21 8.56 -16.63 11.72
N TYR A 22 7.28 -16.78 11.38
CA TYR A 22 6.55 -15.77 10.59
C TYR A 22 6.57 -14.40 11.28
N TYR A 23 6.12 -14.35 12.54
CA TYR A 23 6.03 -13.09 13.28
C TYR A 23 7.41 -12.42 13.46
N LYS A 24 8.44 -13.18 13.81
CA LYS A 24 9.81 -12.67 13.90
C LYS A 24 10.32 -12.13 12.57
N SER A 25 9.96 -12.77 11.45
CA SER A 25 10.35 -12.32 10.13
C SER A 25 9.61 -11.04 9.72
N MET A 26 8.30 -10.94 10.04
CA MET A 26 7.49 -9.74 9.82
C MET A 26 7.97 -8.57 10.68
N ASP A 27 8.24 -8.78 11.97
CA ASP A 27 8.79 -7.74 12.85
C ASP A 27 10.08 -7.15 12.23
N ARG A 28 11.02 -8.02 11.83
CA ARG A 28 12.27 -7.57 11.20
C ARG A 28 12.06 -6.86 9.87
N ALA A 29 11.16 -7.35 9.03
CA ALA A 29 10.87 -6.75 7.74
C ALA A 29 10.23 -5.36 7.89
N LEU A 30 9.33 -5.21 8.86
CA LEU A 30 8.70 -3.93 9.18
C LEU A 30 9.67 -2.94 9.82
N ASP A 31 10.56 -3.39 10.69
CA ASP A 31 11.62 -2.53 11.24
C ASP A 31 12.50 -1.95 10.12
N LEU A 32 12.89 -2.80 9.16
CA LEU A 32 13.62 -2.35 7.97
C LEU A 32 12.80 -1.35 7.14
N PHE A 33 11.53 -1.66 6.87
CA PHE A 33 10.64 -0.79 6.10
C PHE A 33 10.44 0.57 6.78
N ASN A 34 10.12 0.59 8.06
CA ASN A 34 9.86 1.80 8.83
C ASN A 34 11.11 2.69 8.99
N SER A 35 12.31 2.10 8.95
CA SER A 35 13.59 2.83 8.99
C SER A 35 14.11 3.22 7.60
N SER A 36 13.45 2.80 6.51
CA SER A 36 13.92 3.02 5.13
C SER A 36 13.86 4.49 4.74
N LYS A 37 14.99 5.01 4.23
CA LYS A 37 15.13 6.38 3.70
C LYS A 37 15.75 6.41 2.30
N THR A 38 16.41 5.35 1.90
CA THR A 38 17.12 5.23 0.63
C THR A 38 16.56 4.09 -0.21
N GLU A 39 16.84 4.11 -1.50
CA GLU A 39 16.52 3.00 -2.39
C GLU A 39 17.01 1.65 -1.84
N GLN A 40 18.27 1.61 -1.40
CA GLN A 40 18.89 0.40 -0.86
C GLN A 40 18.18 -0.14 0.39
N ASP A 41 17.64 0.74 1.23
CA ASP A 41 16.87 0.31 2.40
C ASP A 41 15.56 -0.35 1.98
N TYR A 42 14.83 0.27 1.03
CA TYR A 42 13.60 -0.34 0.47
C TYR A 42 13.87 -1.65 -0.26
N ILE A 43 15.01 -1.79 -0.97
CA ILE A 43 15.42 -3.06 -1.58
C ILE A 43 15.63 -4.14 -0.51
N LYS A 44 16.30 -3.81 0.61
CA LYS A 44 16.49 -4.76 1.72
C LYS A 44 15.15 -5.19 2.31
N ALA A 45 14.27 -4.24 2.65
CA ALA A 45 12.95 -4.54 3.18
C ALA A 45 12.11 -5.39 2.19
N SER A 46 12.10 -5.02 0.91
CA SER A 46 11.45 -5.75 -0.18
C SER A 46 11.88 -7.22 -0.24
N ASN A 47 13.19 -7.48 -0.16
CA ASN A 47 13.71 -8.85 -0.19
C ASN A 47 13.25 -9.69 1.01
N TYR A 48 13.07 -9.08 2.20
CA TYR A 48 12.51 -9.79 3.36
C TYR A 48 11.04 -10.12 3.14
N PHE A 49 10.22 -9.16 2.74
CA PHE A 49 8.81 -9.39 2.46
C PHE A 49 8.58 -10.41 1.35
N TYR A 50 9.39 -10.36 0.28
CA TYR A 50 9.32 -11.35 -0.79
C TYR A 50 9.56 -12.77 -0.28
N ARG A 51 10.59 -12.98 0.54
CA ARG A 51 10.86 -14.32 1.12
C ARG A 51 9.72 -14.81 2.00
N ILE A 52 9.10 -13.92 2.78
CA ILE A 52 7.93 -14.27 3.61
C ILE A 52 6.77 -14.65 2.69
N SER A 53 6.46 -13.85 1.67
CA SER A 53 5.36 -14.13 0.74
C SER A 53 5.53 -15.45 -0.03
N GLN A 54 6.78 -15.83 -0.36
CA GLN A 54 7.06 -17.11 -1.01
C GLN A 54 6.93 -18.30 -0.07
N ALA A 55 7.22 -18.11 1.22
CA ALA A 55 7.08 -19.16 2.24
C ALA A 55 5.61 -19.38 2.67
N MET A 56 4.77 -18.34 2.54
CA MET A 56 3.37 -18.31 2.97
C MET A 56 2.48 -18.08 1.76
N GLN A 57 1.99 -19.14 1.14
CA GLN A 57 1.31 -19.10 -0.17
C GLN A 57 0.12 -18.12 -0.31
N ILE A 58 -0.47 -17.63 0.78
CA ILE A 58 -1.65 -16.73 0.77
C ILE A 58 -1.51 -15.64 1.84
N ASP A 59 -0.30 -15.13 2.06
CA ASP A 59 -0.10 -14.01 2.99
C ASP A 59 -0.20 -12.66 2.25
N TRP A 60 -1.33 -12.00 2.45
CA TRP A 60 -1.56 -10.69 1.83
C TRP A 60 -0.67 -9.59 2.43
N LEU A 61 -0.30 -9.67 3.72
CA LEU A 61 0.50 -8.63 4.38
C LEU A 61 1.91 -8.54 3.81
N SER A 62 2.64 -9.65 3.74
CA SER A 62 3.98 -9.65 3.15
C SER A 62 3.96 -9.29 1.67
N SER A 63 2.94 -9.76 0.92
CA SER A 63 2.73 -9.39 -0.47
C SER A 63 2.43 -7.89 -0.63
N TYR A 64 1.60 -7.33 0.25
CA TYR A 64 1.30 -5.90 0.30
C TYR A 64 2.56 -5.05 0.52
N TYR A 65 3.35 -5.39 1.55
CA TYR A 65 4.57 -4.64 1.84
C TYR A 65 5.65 -4.83 0.78
N TYR A 66 5.74 -6.01 0.17
CA TYR A 66 6.60 -6.19 -1.00
C TYR A 66 6.20 -5.26 -2.14
N ALA A 67 4.91 -5.18 -2.45
CA ALA A 67 4.40 -4.27 -3.47
C ALA A 67 4.63 -2.80 -3.11
N LEU A 68 4.39 -2.42 -1.85
CA LEU A 68 4.62 -1.05 -1.37
C LEU A 68 6.11 -0.67 -1.46
N CYS A 69 7.03 -1.58 -1.08
CA CYS A 69 8.47 -1.37 -1.26
C CYS A 69 8.83 -1.15 -2.74
N ASN A 70 8.34 -2.00 -3.65
CA ASN A 70 8.61 -1.85 -5.08
C ASN A 70 8.04 -0.53 -5.63
N THR A 71 6.86 -0.11 -5.18
CA THR A 71 6.30 1.18 -5.53
C THR A 71 7.18 2.34 -5.02
N ARG A 72 7.73 2.24 -3.80
CA ARG A 72 8.68 3.24 -3.27
C ARG A 72 10.00 3.22 -4.04
N ILE A 73 10.56 2.04 -4.35
CA ILE A 73 11.80 1.90 -5.13
C ILE A 73 11.66 2.57 -6.50
N SER A 74 10.50 2.44 -7.16
CA SER A 74 10.27 3.08 -8.46
C SER A 74 10.45 4.61 -8.42
N MET A 75 10.23 5.24 -7.27
CA MET A 75 10.37 6.68 -7.12
C MET A 75 11.83 7.16 -7.08
N PHE A 76 12.78 6.26 -6.79
CA PHE A 76 14.23 6.55 -6.79
C PHE A 76 14.88 6.32 -8.16
N GLN A 77 14.17 5.74 -9.12
CA GLN A 77 14.72 5.46 -10.44
C GLN A 77 14.63 6.71 -11.33
N ASP A 78 15.65 6.95 -12.14
CA ASP A 78 15.61 7.95 -13.21
C ASP A 78 15.08 7.34 -14.52
N ASP A 79 15.40 6.06 -14.77
CA ASP A 79 15.01 5.30 -15.95
C ASP A 79 13.54 4.88 -15.88
N ASN A 80 12.77 5.26 -16.87
CA ASN A 80 11.34 4.98 -16.95
C ASN A 80 11.00 3.50 -17.14
N ASP A 81 11.84 2.76 -17.86
CA ASP A 81 11.64 1.31 -18.06
C ASP A 81 11.88 0.56 -16.73
N ILE A 82 12.87 1.00 -15.97
CA ILE A 82 13.13 0.45 -14.62
C ILE A 82 11.99 0.81 -13.66
N LYS A 83 11.47 2.04 -13.69
CA LYS A 83 10.27 2.42 -12.93
C LYS A 83 9.10 1.48 -13.22
N GLU A 84 8.84 1.24 -14.51
CA GLU A 84 7.72 0.39 -14.94
C GLU A 84 7.90 -1.06 -14.44
N ILE A 85 9.11 -1.62 -14.52
CA ILE A 85 9.42 -2.95 -13.99
C ILE A 85 9.08 -3.08 -12.50
N TYR A 86 9.44 -2.08 -11.67
CA TYR A 86 9.11 -2.13 -10.24
C TYR A 86 7.61 -1.99 -9.97
N LEU A 87 6.93 -1.14 -10.73
CA LEU A 87 5.47 -0.95 -10.60
C LEU A 87 4.69 -2.17 -11.08
N ASP A 88 5.17 -2.86 -12.11
CA ASP A 88 4.58 -4.12 -12.58
C ASP A 88 4.76 -5.24 -11.55
N LYS A 89 5.96 -5.41 -10.99
CA LYS A 89 6.19 -6.34 -9.87
C LYS A 89 5.27 -6.08 -8.69
N ALA A 90 5.07 -4.79 -8.35
CA ALA A 90 4.16 -4.40 -7.29
C ALA A 90 2.71 -4.78 -7.60
N PHE A 91 2.27 -4.56 -8.84
CA PHE A 91 0.91 -4.89 -9.26
C PHE A 91 0.65 -6.38 -9.28
N ASP A 92 1.57 -7.16 -9.87
CA ASP A 92 1.41 -8.59 -10.09
C ASP A 92 1.29 -9.37 -8.78
N ILE A 93 2.05 -9.00 -7.74
CA ILE A 93 2.01 -9.68 -6.45
C ILE A 93 0.71 -9.46 -5.69
N ILE A 94 0.04 -8.31 -5.86
CA ILE A 94 -1.20 -7.99 -5.13
C ILE A 94 -2.48 -8.26 -5.93
N ALA A 95 -2.39 -8.36 -7.26
CA ALA A 95 -3.55 -8.58 -8.12
C ALA A 95 -4.41 -9.80 -7.73
N PRO A 96 -3.83 -10.95 -7.35
CA PRO A 96 -4.60 -12.13 -6.95
C PRO A 96 -5.52 -11.89 -5.73
N PHE A 97 -5.18 -10.96 -4.85
CA PHE A 97 -5.96 -10.71 -3.62
C PHE A 97 -7.32 -10.05 -3.87
N ASP A 98 -7.60 -9.59 -5.09
CA ASP A 98 -8.95 -9.17 -5.48
C ASP A 98 -9.99 -10.30 -5.38
N THR A 99 -9.56 -11.54 -5.49
CA THR A 99 -10.43 -12.73 -5.49
C THR A 99 -10.15 -13.69 -4.34
N LEU A 100 -8.95 -13.63 -3.76
CA LEU A 100 -8.52 -14.55 -2.70
C LEU A 100 -9.02 -14.12 -1.31
N SER A 101 -9.32 -12.84 -1.10
CA SER A 101 -9.84 -12.33 0.17
C SER A 101 -11.35 -12.13 0.12
N THR A 102 -12.02 -12.31 1.25
CA THR A 102 -13.41 -11.91 1.48
C THR A 102 -13.52 -10.78 2.52
N ASP A 103 -12.39 -10.36 3.11
CA ASP A 103 -12.34 -9.30 4.12
C ASP A 103 -12.35 -7.92 3.44
N SER A 104 -13.35 -7.11 3.77
CA SER A 104 -13.53 -5.76 3.23
C SER A 104 -12.36 -4.82 3.55
N LEU A 105 -11.71 -4.97 4.73
CA LEU A 105 -10.52 -4.16 5.05
C LEU A 105 -9.36 -4.51 4.14
N ILE A 106 -9.12 -5.81 3.91
CA ILE A 106 -8.07 -6.27 3.00
C ILE A 106 -8.33 -5.74 1.58
N HIS A 107 -9.56 -5.85 1.09
CA HIS A 107 -9.92 -5.28 -0.21
C HIS A 107 -9.68 -3.78 -0.29
N SER A 108 -10.02 -3.02 0.76
CA SER A 108 -9.75 -1.59 0.83
C SER A 108 -8.25 -1.29 0.71
N GLU A 109 -7.41 -2.02 1.45
CA GLU A 109 -5.95 -1.86 1.39
C GLU A 109 -5.37 -2.23 0.02
N ILE A 110 -5.78 -3.36 -0.55
CA ILE A 110 -5.33 -3.81 -1.87
C ILE A 110 -5.69 -2.79 -2.95
N HIS A 111 -6.93 -2.28 -2.95
CA HIS A 111 -7.33 -1.27 -3.92
C HIS A 111 -6.65 0.08 -3.69
N THR A 112 -6.37 0.45 -2.45
CA THR A 112 -5.56 1.65 -2.12
C THR A 112 -4.15 1.52 -2.70
N LEU A 113 -3.51 0.37 -2.51
CA LEU A 113 -2.16 0.16 -3.06
C LEU A 113 -2.16 0.09 -4.60
N LYS A 114 -3.19 -0.49 -5.23
CA LYS A 114 -3.36 -0.42 -6.69
C LYS A 114 -3.48 1.02 -7.18
N ALA A 115 -4.22 1.86 -6.48
CA ALA A 115 -4.32 3.29 -6.82
C ALA A 115 -2.94 3.97 -6.75
N LEU A 116 -2.15 3.71 -5.71
CA LEU A 116 -0.80 4.23 -5.56
C LEU A 116 0.13 3.76 -6.69
N ILE A 117 0.05 2.50 -7.10
CA ILE A 117 0.82 1.96 -8.23
C ILE A 117 0.43 2.66 -9.54
N TYR A 118 -0.86 2.86 -9.80
CA TYR A 118 -1.31 3.61 -10.99
C TYR A 118 -0.85 5.07 -10.96
N ILE A 119 -0.83 5.73 -9.81
CA ILE A 119 -0.24 7.06 -9.64
C ILE A 119 1.25 7.01 -10.00
N GLY A 120 2.00 6.02 -9.53
CA GLY A 120 3.40 5.83 -9.93
C GLY A 120 3.57 5.70 -11.45
N LYS A 121 2.70 4.94 -12.12
CA LYS A 121 2.71 4.80 -13.59
C LYS A 121 2.40 6.12 -14.33
N ILE A 122 1.55 6.99 -13.75
CA ILE A 122 1.30 8.32 -14.32
C ILE A 122 2.60 9.12 -14.37
N PHE A 123 3.43 9.08 -13.32
CA PHE A 123 4.67 9.85 -13.25
C PHE A 123 5.75 9.42 -14.26
N ILE A 124 5.65 8.24 -14.88
CA ILE A 124 6.55 7.81 -15.97
C ILE A 124 6.40 8.72 -17.19
N ASN A 125 5.17 9.00 -17.59
CA ASN A 125 4.84 9.96 -18.67
C ASN A 125 3.47 10.59 -18.38
N PRO A 126 3.43 11.72 -17.66
CA PRO A 126 2.17 12.28 -17.18
C PRO A 126 1.15 12.57 -18.27
N MET A 127 1.60 13.04 -19.43
CA MET A 127 0.70 13.41 -20.54
C MET A 127 0.00 12.18 -21.16
N VAL A 128 0.74 11.12 -21.40
CA VAL A 128 0.20 9.88 -22.01
C VAL A 128 -0.45 9.00 -20.95
N ASN A 129 0.27 8.75 -19.86
CA ASN A 129 -0.14 7.82 -18.82
C ASN A 129 -1.27 8.38 -17.93
N GLY A 130 -1.39 9.70 -17.83
CA GLY A 130 -2.50 10.37 -17.12
C GLY A 130 -3.86 9.97 -17.69
N MET A 131 -3.99 9.93 -19.02
CA MET A 131 -5.23 9.51 -19.68
C MET A 131 -5.54 8.02 -19.46
N LYS A 132 -4.52 7.16 -19.40
CA LYS A 132 -4.67 5.72 -19.22
C LYS A 132 -4.88 5.34 -17.76
N TYR A 133 -3.97 5.74 -16.89
CA TYR A 133 -3.93 5.28 -15.49
C TYR A 133 -4.69 6.18 -14.52
N GLY A 134 -5.00 7.42 -14.88
CA GLY A 134 -5.83 8.31 -14.06
C GLY A 134 -7.22 7.72 -13.73
N PRO A 135 -8.01 7.31 -14.74
CA PRO A 135 -9.28 6.63 -14.50
C PRO A 135 -9.14 5.31 -13.73
N MET A 136 -8.04 4.56 -13.92
CA MET A 136 -7.79 3.30 -13.21
C MET A 136 -7.47 3.54 -11.73
N SER A 137 -6.69 4.58 -11.43
CA SER A 137 -6.42 5.03 -10.06
C SER A 137 -7.70 5.47 -9.37
N GLY A 138 -8.48 6.35 -9.99
CA GLY A 138 -9.75 6.84 -9.45
C GLY A 138 -10.74 5.70 -9.15
N LYS A 139 -10.90 4.74 -10.07
CA LYS A 139 -11.74 3.56 -9.85
C LYS A 139 -11.23 2.68 -8.69
N SER A 140 -9.92 2.60 -8.50
CA SER A 140 -9.34 1.85 -7.39
C SER A 140 -9.60 2.56 -6.06
N ILE A 141 -9.47 3.90 -6.01
CA ILE A 141 -9.82 4.73 -4.85
C ILE A 141 -11.29 4.55 -4.48
N GLU A 142 -12.21 4.66 -5.45
CA GLU A 142 -13.64 4.47 -5.24
C GLU A 142 -13.96 3.09 -4.66
N LYS A 143 -13.32 2.04 -5.18
CA LYS A 143 -13.47 0.68 -4.64
C LYS A 143 -12.95 0.57 -3.23
N ALA A 144 -11.76 1.13 -2.93
CA ALA A 144 -11.18 1.12 -1.59
C ALA A 144 -12.13 1.76 -0.57
N ILE A 145 -12.69 2.93 -0.90
CA ILE A 145 -13.67 3.64 -0.06
C ILE A 145 -14.97 2.84 0.10
N ARG A 146 -15.43 2.18 -0.97
CA ARG A 146 -16.66 1.34 -0.92
C ARG A 146 -16.48 0.14 0.01
N PHE A 147 -15.31 -0.48 0.01
CA PHE A 147 -15.02 -1.63 0.87
C PHE A 147 -14.86 -1.22 2.34
N TYR A 148 -14.19 -0.10 2.60
CA TYR A 148 -14.02 0.41 3.96
C TYR A 148 -13.95 1.94 3.96
N SER A 149 -15.09 2.57 4.22
CA SER A 149 -15.31 4.00 4.05
C SER A 149 -14.56 4.91 5.01
N THR A 150 -13.98 4.36 6.07
CA THR A 150 -13.18 5.09 7.06
C THR A 150 -11.68 4.82 6.93
N ASN A 151 -11.23 4.09 5.89
CA ASN A 151 -9.81 3.98 5.58
C ASN A 151 -9.27 5.37 5.16
N PRO A 152 -8.29 5.95 5.87
CA PRO A 152 -7.79 7.28 5.54
C PRO A 152 -7.01 7.34 4.22
N ARG A 153 -6.28 6.29 3.88
CA ARG A 153 -5.32 6.26 2.77
C ARG A 153 -5.91 6.51 1.38
N PRO A 154 -7.06 5.93 0.98
CA PRO A 154 -7.65 6.25 -0.32
C PRO A 154 -8.07 7.72 -0.43
N TYR A 155 -8.52 8.38 0.65
CA TYR A 155 -8.79 9.82 0.64
C TYR A 155 -7.51 10.65 0.50
N PHE A 156 -6.43 10.24 1.16
CA PHE A 156 -5.12 10.86 0.96
C PHE A 156 -4.70 10.81 -0.51
N LEU A 157 -4.77 9.64 -1.15
CA LEU A 157 -4.41 9.48 -2.56
C LEU A 157 -5.32 10.27 -3.51
N ASP A 158 -6.62 10.36 -3.21
CA ASP A 158 -7.56 11.18 -3.99
C ASP A 158 -7.23 12.67 -3.85
N GLY A 159 -7.07 13.14 -2.62
CA GLY A 159 -6.69 14.53 -2.34
C GLY A 159 -5.35 14.91 -2.98
N GLN A 160 -4.35 14.03 -2.90
CA GLN A 160 -3.07 14.20 -3.56
C GLN A 160 -3.23 14.28 -5.09
N SER A 161 -4.03 13.39 -5.68
CA SER A 161 -4.32 13.41 -7.11
C SER A 161 -5.00 14.71 -7.53
N LYS A 162 -5.99 15.20 -6.75
CA LYS A 162 -6.65 16.48 -7.02
C LYS A 162 -5.70 17.66 -6.88
N TYR A 163 -4.82 17.65 -5.90
CA TYR A 163 -3.85 18.73 -5.68
C TYR A 163 -2.88 18.88 -6.86
N TYR A 164 -2.34 17.79 -7.39
CA TYR A 164 -1.39 17.83 -8.50
C TYR A 164 -2.03 17.87 -9.89
N THR A 165 -3.34 17.69 -10.00
CA THR A 165 -4.05 17.81 -11.27
C THR A 165 -4.53 19.25 -11.46
N PRO A 166 -4.23 19.91 -12.60
CA PRO A 166 -4.74 21.24 -12.88
C PRO A 166 -6.28 21.32 -12.86
N SER A 167 -6.83 22.47 -12.48
CA SER A 167 -8.29 22.69 -12.40
C SER A 167 -9.01 22.41 -13.72
N ALA A 168 -8.38 22.75 -14.86
CA ALA A 168 -8.89 22.49 -16.20
C ALA A 168 -9.07 20.99 -16.50
N PHE A 169 -8.37 20.12 -15.79
CA PHE A 169 -8.47 18.65 -15.90
C PHE A 169 -9.21 18.01 -14.72
N GLY A 170 -9.97 18.81 -13.97
CA GLY A 170 -10.83 18.31 -12.91
C GLY A 170 -10.15 18.17 -11.55
N GLY A 171 -8.93 18.70 -11.36
CA GLY A 171 -8.22 18.84 -10.09
C GLY A 171 -8.37 20.24 -9.47
N GLY A 172 -7.32 20.69 -8.81
CA GLY A 172 -7.17 21.99 -8.16
C GLY A 172 -7.30 21.94 -6.64
N ILE A 173 -6.73 22.97 -6.00
CA ILE A 173 -6.64 23.09 -4.54
C ILE A 173 -8.02 23.08 -3.90
N ASP A 174 -9.01 23.75 -4.47
CA ASP A 174 -10.38 23.80 -3.94
C ASP A 174 -11.04 22.42 -3.84
N LYS A 175 -10.67 21.50 -4.72
CA LYS A 175 -11.14 20.11 -4.66
C LYS A 175 -10.28 19.24 -3.74
N ALA A 176 -8.98 19.52 -3.68
CA ALA A 176 -8.04 18.75 -2.87
C ALA A 176 -8.26 18.97 -1.37
N VAL A 177 -8.41 20.22 -0.93
CA VAL A 177 -8.51 20.60 0.48
C VAL A 177 -9.57 19.81 1.22
N PRO A 178 -10.86 19.79 0.82
CA PRO A 178 -11.89 19.06 1.59
C PRO A 178 -11.68 17.54 1.62
N ILE A 179 -11.00 16.97 0.61
CA ILE A 179 -10.70 15.53 0.58
C ILE A 179 -9.53 15.22 1.52
N LEU A 180 -8.49 16.06 1.53
CA LEU A 180 -7.36 15.93 2.44
C LEU A 180 -7.77 16.12 3.90
N GLU A 181 -8.64 17.11 4.18
CA GLU A 181 -9.22 17.33 5.51
C GLU A 181 -9.91 16.06 6.01
N LYS A 182 -10.75 15.46 5.19
CA LYS A 182 -11.41 14.19 5.52
C LYS A 182 -10.43 13.06 5.77
N SER A 183 -9.34 13.00 5.00
CA SER A 183 -8.29 12.02 5.21
C SER A 183 -7.62 12.21 6.58
N VAL A 184 -7.28 13.46 6.95
CA VAL A 184 -6.70 13.79 8.26
C VAL A 184 -7.64 13.37 9.39
N GLU A 185 -8.93 13.73 9.32
CA GLU A 185 -9.93 13.31 10.33
C GLU A 185 -9.99 11.78 10.51
N TYR A 186 -9.87 11.03 9.42
CA TYR A 186 -9.86 9.58 9.51
C TYR A 186 -8.54 9.04 10.06
N TYR A 187 -7.39 9.64 9.71
CA TYR A 187 -6.12 9.28 10.32
C TYR A 187 -6.10 9.52 11.83
N ASP A 188 -6.75 10.58 12.33
CA ASP A 188 -6.83 10.87 13.76
C ASP A 188 -7.57 9.79 14.56
N LYS A 189 -8.50 9.10 13.91
CA LYS A 189 -9.31 8.01 14.48
C LYS A 189 -8.79 6.62 14.12
N PHE A 190 -7.77 6.54 13.25
CA PHE A 190 -7.28 5.28 12.72
C PHE A 190 -6.22 4.67 13.63
N GLU A 191 -6.47 3.44 14.06
CA GLU A 191 -5.52 2.59 14.76
C GLU A 191 -5.24 1.35 13.92
N ALA A 192 -4.00 1.20 13.48
CA ALA A 192 -3.59 0.04 12.71
C ALA A 192 -3.56 -1.21 13.60
N LYS A 193 -4.13 -2.31 13.09
CA LYS A 193 -3.89 -3.63 13.72
C LYS A 193 -2.41 -3.99 13.57
N LYS A 194 -1.90 -4.82 14.48
CA LYS A 194 -0.50 -5.28 14.40
C LYS A 194 -0.19 -5.80 13.00
N TYR A 195 0.92 -5.37 12.42
CA TYR A 195 1.41 -5.63 11.06
C TYR A 195 0.60 -5.02 9.92
N TRP A 196 -0.57 -4.42 10.18
CA TRP A 196 -1.36 -3.79 9.14
C TRP A 196 -0.72 -2.49 8.67
N PRO A 197 -1.03 -2.03 7.43
CA PRO A 197 -0.49 -0.78 6.91
C PRO A 197 -0.81 0.42 7.81
N ASP A 198 0.22 1.22 8.11
CA ASP A 198 0.13 2.47 8.89
C ASP A 198 0.97 3.59 8.26
N TRP A 199 0.97 3.68 6.95
CA TRP A 199 1.68 4.71 6.20
C TRP A 199 0.75 5.85 5.78
N GLY A 200 1.34 7.01 5.49
CA GLY A 200 0.69 8.13 4.81
C GLY A 200 0.12 9.20 5.74
N ARG A 201 0.07 9.00 7.06
CA ARG A 201 -0.44 10.01 8.01
C ARG A 201 0.35 11.31 7.94
N GLU A 202 1.66 11.24 8.08
CA GLU A 202 2.54 12.42 8.04
C GLU A 202 2.51 13.10 6.67
N ASP A 203 2.63 12.33 5.58
CA ASP A 203 2.55 12.83 4.21
C ASP A 203 1.22 13.56 3.93
N CYS A 204 0.10 13.00 4.44
CA CYS A 204 -1.22 13.61 4.33
C CYS A 204 -1.30 14.94 5.05
N GLN A 205 -0.82 15.00 6.29
CA GLN A 205 -0.82 16.22 7.11
C GLN A 205 0.03 17.32 6.47
N ILE A 206 1.21 16.97 5.96
CA ILE A 206 2.10 17.91 5.25
C ILE A 206 1.39 18.48 4.01
N LEU A 207 0.81 17.58 3.18
CA LEU A 207 0.13 18.01 1.97
C LEU A 207 -1.11 18.85 2.26
N TYR A 208 -1.89 18.49 3.27
CA TYR A 208 -3.07 19.25 3.69
C TYR A 208 -2.70 20.66 4.14
N THR A 209 -1.69 20.79 5.01
CA THR A 209 -1.20 22.10 5.48
C THR A 209 -0.70 22.94 4.32
N LYS A 210 0.04 22.34 3.38
CA LYS A 210 0.51 23.02 2.18
C LYS A 210 -0.65 23.52 1.32
N ALA A 211 -1.65 22.67 1.07
CA ALA A 211 -2.81 23.03 0.27
C ALA A 211 -3.66 24.15 0.89
N LEU A 212 -3.76 24.19 2.23
CA LEU A 212 -4.42 25.30 2.94
C LEU A 212 -3.70 26.62 2.74
N ASN A 213 -2.37 26.64 2.93
CA ASN A 213 -1.56 27.85 2.78
C ASN A 213 -1.55 28.40 1.35
N GLU A 214 -1.72 27.54 0.34
CA GLU A 214 -1.81 27.97 -1.06
C GLU A 214 -3.23 28.41 -1.48
N LYS A 215 -4.23 28.11 -0.64
CA LYS A 215 -5.63 28.49 -0.89
C LYS A 215 -5.95 29.90 -0.37
N GLU A 216 -5.23 30.37 0.67
CA GLU A 216 -5.30 31.70 1.24
C GLU A 216 -4.67 32.76 0.32
#